data_e8c3897bb754220b94204448a9e1985d
#
_entry.id   e8c3897bb754220b94204448a9e1985d
#
_cell.length_a   1.000
_cell.length_b   1.000
_cell.length_c   1.000
_cell.angle_alpha   90.00
_cell.angle_beta   90.00
_cell.angle_gamma   90.00
#
_symmetry.space_group_name_H-M   'P 1'
#
loop_
_entity.id
_entity.type
_entity.pdbx_description
1 polymer ?
#
loop_
_entity_poly.entity_id
_entity_poly.type
_entity_poly.pdbx_seq_one_letter_code
_entity_poly.pdbx_strand_id
1 'polypeptide(L)'
;MSDVLLVAIGATRSRAVTDTADFLLARGVGVDLLTVEAESWQAAGLDPRVRLHTLAAAEDKHPLAVLGRLVRRVSKAAYTKGYAKIYRLLRPYVMWRAARSTVVRKLDWNSVDQLVICDSHAIPIGWHLAKRHPRLTVGFELDRAPYAALPVAADREPVLTTATATPAPRPLTSTPAGIDVVDG
;
A
#
# COMPACT_ATOMS: atom_id res chain seq x y z
N MET A 1 16.00 -13.38 -12.21
CA MET A 1 14.99 -13.57 -11.14
C MET A 1 13.74 -12.87 -11.63
N SER A 2 12.60 -13.51 -11.49
CA SER A 2 11.32 -12.96 -11.95
C SER A 2 10.76 -12.05 -10.87
N ASP A 3 10.43 -10.82 -11.21
CA ASP A 3 9.87 -9.83 -10.28
C ASP A 3 8.46 -9.46 -10.74
N VAL A 4 7.59 -9.12 -9.79
CA VAL A 4 6.21 -8.68 -10.06
C VAL A 4 6.03 -7.25 -9.55
N LEU A 5 5.51 -6.37 -10.40
CA LEU A 5 5.15 -5.02 -10.03
C LEU A 5 3.66 -4.92 -9.72
N LEU A 6 3.32 -4.64 -8.47
CA LEU A 6 1.97 -4.32 -8.02
C LEU A 6 1.78 -2.80 -8.05
N VAL A 7 0.71 -2.31 -8.66
CA VAL A 7 0.37 -0.88 -8.68
C VAL A 7 -0.93 -0.67 -7.93
N ALA A 8 -0.82 -0.07 -6.74
CA ALA A 8 -1.94 0.25 -5.85
C ALA A 8 -1.80 1.67 -5.32
N ILE A 9 -2.55 2.60 -5.90
CA ILE A 9 -2.50 4.02 -5.53
C ILE A 9 -3.09 4.27 -4.14
N GLY A 10 -4.09 3.49 -3.77
CA GLY A 10 -4.71 3.51 -2.44
C GLY A 10 -4.70 2.14 -1.77
N ALA A 11 -4.88 2.13 -0.44
CA ALA A 11 -4.92 0.90 0.34
C ALA A 11 -6.31 0.24 0.41
N THR A 12 -7.23 0.59 -0.50
CA THR A 12 -8.63 0.12 -0.48
C THR A 12 -8.74 -1.41 -0.59
N ARG A 13 -7.80 -2.05 -1.29
CA ARG A 13 -7.70 -3.50 -1.46
C ARG A 13 -6.45 -4.07 -0.79
N SER A 14 -6.04 -3.50 0.34
CA SER A 14 -4.79 -3.85 1.02
C SER A 14 -4.65 -5.35 1.26
N ARG A 15 -5.71 -6.02 1.75
CA ARG A 15 -5.69 -7.45 2.01
C ARG A 15 -5.38 -8.28 0.76
N ALA A 16 -6.01 -7.98 -0.37
CA ALA A 16 -5.75 -8.72 -1.60
C ALA A 16 -4.33 -8.50 -2.12
N VAL A 17 -3.76 -7.31 -1.90
CA VAL A 17 -2.39 -6.99 -2.28
C VAL A 17 -1.39 -7.66 -1.34
N THR A 18 -1.63 -7.66 -0.02
CA THR A 18 -0.78 -8.37 0.95
C THR A 18 -0.79 -9.88 0.71
N ASP A 19 -1.98 -10.48 0.51
CA ASP A 19 -2.10 -11.91 0.18
C ASP A 19 -1.36 -12.27 -1.12
N THR A 20 -1.39 -11.38 -2.11
CA THR A 20 -0.67 -11.55 -3.38
C THR A 20 0.85 -11.45 -3.19
N ALA A 21 1.30 -10.45 -2.43
CA ALA A 21 2.70 -10.26 -2.11
C ALA A 21 3.27 -11.44 -1.32
N ASP A 22 2.53 -11.92 -0.32
CA ASP A 22 2.90 -13.07 0.49
C ASP A 22 3.01 -14.36 -0.33
N PHE A 23 2.07 -14.58 -1.24
CA PHE A 23 2.12 -15.72 -2.17
C PHE A 23 3.40 -15.73 -3.01
N LEU A 24 3.80 -14.57 -3.54
CA LEU A 24 4.98 -14.40 -4.39
C LEU A 24 6.28 -14.54 -3.56
N LEU A 25 6.36 -13.82 -2.45
CA LEU A 25 7.53 -13.85 -1.57
C LEU A 25 7.80 -15.24 -0.99
N ALA A 26 6.74 -16.01 -0.69
CA ALA A 26 6.89 -17.40 -0.24
C ALA A 26 7.55 -18.30 -1.31
N ARG A 27 7.56 -17.89 -2.57
CA ARG A 27 8.15 -18.60 -3.71
C ARG A 27 9.45 -17.97 -4.19
N GLY A 28 10.02 -17.03 -3.41
CA GLY A 28 11.27 -16.37 -3.77
C GLY A 28 11.16 -15.38 -4.93
N VAL A 29 9.93 -14.99 -5.29
CA VAL A 29 9.68 -13.99 -6.34
C VAL A 29 9.79 -12.60 -5.73
N GLY A 30 10.55 -11.70 -6.36
CA GLY A 30 10.65 -10.31 -5.93
C GLY A 30 9.35 -9.55 -6.16
N VAL A 31 8.97 -8.70 -5.20
CA VAL A 31 7.75 -7.89 -5.29
C VAL A 31 8.07 -6.42 -5.12
N ASP A 32 7.70 -5.63 -6.12
CA ASP A 32 7.69 -4.18 -6.07
C ASP A 32 6.25 -3.68 -5.90
N LEU A 33 6.00 -2.77 -4.97
CA LEU A 33 4.71 -2.13 -4.79
C LEU A 33 4.82 -0.62 -5.04
N LEU A 34 4.13 -0.14 -6.07
CA LEU A 34 3.98 1.27 -6.37
C LEU A 34 2.71 1.81 -5.71
N THR A 35 2.87 2.77 -4.80
CA THR A 35 1.77 3.37 -4.03
C THR A 35 1.96 4.86 -3.81
N VAL A 36 0.94 5.55 -3.27
CA VAL A 36 1.10 6.96 -2.86
C VAL A 36 1.78 7.04 -1.50
N GLU A 37 1.29 6.33 -0.50
CA GLU A 37 1.72 6.43 0.89
C GLU A 37 2.17 5.07 1.42
N ALA A 38 3.29 5.05 2.14
CA ALA A 38 3.83 3.83 2.74
C ALA A 38 3.10 3.44 4.04
N GLU A 39 2.68 4.44 4.84
CA GLU A 39 2.13 4.22 6.17
C GLU A 39 0.87 3.33 6.16
N SER A 40 -0.02 3.53 5.19
CA SER A 40 -1.24 2.75 5.04
C SER A 40 -0.96 1.26 4.78
N TRP A 41 0.16 0.93 4.14
CA TRP A 41 0.57 -0.43 3.85
C TRP A 41 1.27 -1.10 5.02
N GLN A 42 2.07 -0.34 5.77
CA GLN A 42 2.66 -0.83 7.03
C GLN A 42 1.56 -1.17 8.04
N ALA A 43 0.55 -0.29 8.17
CA ALA A 43 -0.62 -0.56 9.01
C ALA A 43 -1.45 -1.77 8.54
N ALA A 44 -1.43 -2.09 7.25
CA ALA A 44 -2.10 -3.26 6.67
C ALA A 44 -1.30 -4.57 6.83
N GLY A 45 -0.11 -4.53 7.45
CA GLY A 45 0.71 -5.72 7.67
C GLY A 45 1.46 -6.21 6.44
N LEU A 46 1.81 -5.32 5.51
CA LEU A 46 2.63 -5.68 4.34
C LEU A 46 4.00 -6.21 4.77
N ASP A 47 4.43 -7.31 4.17
CA ASP A 47 5.74 -7.91 4.44
C ASP A 47 6.88 -6.91 4.14
N PRO A 48 7.84 -6.69 5.06
CA PRO A 48 8.92 -5.73 4.90
C PRO A 48 9.88 -6.05 3.73
N ARG A 49 9.83 -7.26 3.18
CA ARG A 49 10.62 -7.65 2.00
C ARG A 49 10.07 -7.07 0.70
N VAL A 50 8.83 -6.57 0.69
CA VAL A 50 8.25 -5.87 -0.46
C VAL A 50 8.96 -4.53 -0.65
N ARG A 51 9.47 -4.30 -1.85
CA ARG A 51 10.11 -3.03 -2.20
C ARG A 51 9.06 -1.96 -2.47
N LEU A 52 8.90 -1.05 -1.52
CA LEU A 52 7.92 0.04 -1.61
C LEU A 52 8.47 1.23 -2.42
N HIS A 53 7.68 1.64 -3.42
CA HIS A 53 7.93 2.84 -4.22
C HIS A 53 6.82 3.85 -3.99
N THR A 54 7.11 4.93 -3.26
CA THR A 54 6.11 5.94 -2.90
C THR A 54 6.10 7.11 -3.88
N LEU A 55 4.91 7.61 -4.19
CA LEU A 55 4.68 8.73 -5.10
C LEU A 55 4.40 10.05 -4.38
N ALA A 56 4.10 10.06 -3.08
CA ALA A 56 3.70 11.24 -2.32
C ALA A 56 4.69 12.41 -2.48
N ALA A 57 5.97 12.15 -2.26
CA ALA A 57 6.99 13.19 -2.36
C ALA A 57 7.14 13.78 -3.78
N ALA A 58 6.87 12.97 -4.81
CA ALA A 58 6.91 13.43 -6.20
C ALA A 58 5.60 14.14 -6.61
N GLU A 59 4.45 13.70 -6.09
CA GLU A 59 3.16 14.37 -6.24
C GLU A 59 3.23 15.77 -5.62
N ASP A 60 3.77 15.89 -4.41
CA ASP A 60 3.89 17.17 -3.69
C ASP A 60 4.79 18.20 -4.38
N LYS A 61 5.82 17.74 -5.08
CA LYS A 61 6.70 18.60 -5.87
C LYS A 61 6.13 18.99 -7.23
N HIS A 62 5.02 18.37 -7.64
CA HIS A 62 4.43 18.65 -8.94
C HIS A 62 3.86 20.08 -8.99
N PRO A 63 4.09 20.86 -10.08
CA PRO A 63 3.66 22.26 -10.15
C PRO A 63 2.17 22.44 -9.93
N LEU A 64 1.32 21.50 -10.37
CA LEU A 64 -0.12 21.54 -10.08
C LEU A 64 -0.40 21.39 -8.58
N ALA A 65 0.27 20.49 -7.86
CA ALA A 65 0.08 20.35 -6.42
C ALA A 65 0.51 21.63 -5.67
N VAL A 66 1.63 22.24 -6.09
CA VAL A 66 2.11 23.51 -5.55
C VAL A 66 1.10 24.63 -5.80
N LEU A 67 0.57 24.73 -7.04
CA LEU A 67 -0.47 25.69 -7.40
C LEU A 67 -1.74 25.50 -6.54
N GLY A 68 -2.15 24.26 -6.31
CA GLY A 68 -3.28 23.93 -5.45
C GLY A 68 -3.12 24.42 -4.02
N ARG A 69 -1.92 24.27 -3.46
CA ARG A 69 -1.59 24.79 -2.12
C ARG A 69 -1.67 26.33 -2.09
N LEU A 70 -1.18 26.99 -3.13
CA LEU A 70 -1.23 28.44 -3.26
C LEU A 70 -2.68 28.93 -3.36
N VAL A 71 -3.48 28.35 -4.25
CA VAL A 71 -4.90 28.68 -4.41
C VAL A 71 -5.67 28.48 -3.10
N ARG A 72 -5.41 27.39 -2.39
CA ARG A 72 -6.03 27.11 -1.09
C ARG A 72 -5.66 28.15 -0.03
N ARG A 73 -4.42 28.69 -0.08
CA ARG A 73 -3.94 29.73 0.85
C ARG A 73 -4.62 31.05 0.59
N VAL A 74 -4.87 31.40 -0.69
CA VAL A 74 -5.52 32.66 -1.09
C VAL A 74 -7.02 32.60 -0.90
N SER A 75 -7.68 31.52 -1.34
CA SER A 75 -9.14 31.40 -1.23
C SER A 75 -9.56 29.92 -1.12
N LYS A 76 -10.07 29.54 0.05
CA LYS A 76 -10.63 28.20 0.30
C LYS A 76 -11.82 27.89 -0.63
N ALA A 77 -12.64 28.91 -0.92
CA ALA A 77 -13.81 28.77 -1.80
C ALA A 77 -13.40 28.55 -3.26
N ALA A 78 -12.40 29.26 -3.78
CA ALA A 78 -11.87 29.04 -5.11
C ALA A 78 -11.22 27.66 -5.25
N TYR A 79 -10.53 27.21 -4.21
CA TYR A 79 -9.96 25.87 -4.17
C TYR A 79 -11.05 24.80 -4.25
N THR A 80 -12.08 24.85 -3.39
CA THR A 80 -13.10 23.77 -3.31
C THR A 80 -14.05 23.78 -4.51
N LYS A 81 -14.49 24.95 -4.98
CA LYS A 81 -15.45 25.05 -6.08
C LYS A 81 -14.83 24.85 -7.47
N GLY A 82 -13.58 25.24 -7.65
CA GLY A 82 -12.92 25.21 -8.97
C GLY A 82 -11.73 24.26 -9.01
N TYR A 83 -10.65 24.61 -8.31
CA TYR A 83 -9.37 23.94 -8.44
C TYR A 83 -9.43 22.46 -8.11
N ALA A 84 -10.09 22.07 -7.02
CA ALA A 84 -10.16 20.67 -6.59
C ALA A 84 -10.83 19.75 -7.64
N LYS A 85 -11.83 20.26 -8.37
CA LYS A 85 -12.50 19.51 -9.45
C LYS A 85 -11.55 19.30 -10.63
N ILE A 86 -10.85 20.36 -11.04
CA ILE A 86 -9.87 20.30 -12.14
C ILE A 86 -8.70 19.39 -11.75
N TYR A 87 -8.18 19.54 -10.54
CA TYR A 87 -7.08 18.70 -10.06
C TYR A 87 -7.46 17.22 -10.04
N ARG A 88 -8.68 16.88 -9.65
CA ARG A 88 -9.17 15.49 -9.67
C ARG A 88 -9.11 14.87 -11.08
N LEU A 89 -9.45 15.65 -12.12
CA LEU A 89 -9.37 15.21 -13.50
C LEU A 89 -7.92 15.06 -13.98
N LEU A 90 -7.03 15.94 -13.52
CA LEU A 90 -5.61 15.92 -13.90
C LEU A 90 -4.75 15.00 -13.02
N ARG A 91 -5.25 14.53 -11.88
CA ARG A 91 -4.53 13.70 -10.95
C ARG A 91 -3.91 12.45 -11.59
N PRO A 92 -4.58 11.71 -12.48
CA PRO A 92 -3.98 10.57 -13.16
C PRO A 92 -2.71 10.93 -13.95
N TYR A 93 -2.71 12.10 -14.60
CA TYR A 93 -1.53 12.59 -15.31
C TYR A 93 -0.40 12.99 -14.35
N VAL A 94 -0.72 13.64 -13.24
CA VAL A 94 0.24 13.98 -12.18
C VAL A 94 0.88 12.72 -11.61
N MET A 95 0.05 11.72 -11.30
CA MET A 95 0.51 10.43 -10.77
C MET A 95 1.40 9.67 -11.76
N TRP A 96 1.02 9.66 -13.05
CA TRP A 96 1.86 9.07 -14.09
C TRP A 96 3.22 9.78 -14.18
N ARG A 97 3.23 11.12 -14.17
CA ARG A 97 4.46 11.89 -14.22
C ARG A 97 5.35 11.65 -13.00
N ALA A 98 4.75 11.55 -11.82
CA ALA A 98 5.43 11.17 -10.59
C ALA A 98 6.02 9.75 -10.68
N ALA A 99 5.22 8.76 -11.09
CA ALA A 99 5.67 7.39 -11.28
C ALA A 99 6.84 7.30 -12.28
N ARG A 100 6.73 8.01 -13.40
CA ARG A 100 7.80 8.05 -14.41
C ARG A 100 9.13 8.59 -13.88
N SER A 101 9.09 9.59 -13.02
CA SER A 101 10.30 10.20 -12.48
C SER A 101 10.95 9.39 -11.34
N THR A 102 10.15 8.61 -10.61
CA THR A 102 10.61 7.90 -9.41
C THR A 102 10.85 6.42 -9.66
N VAL A 103 9.86 5.72 -10.19
CA VAL A 103 9.87 4.25 -10.30
C VAL A 103 10.34 3.78 -11.66
N VAL A 104 9.75 4.31 -12.74
CA VAL A 104 10.03 3.83 -14.11
C VAL A 104 11.52 3.96 -14.49
N ARG A 105 12.25 4.89 -13.88
CA ARG A 105 13.68 5.06 -14.12
C ARG A 105 14.57 4.19 -13.23
N LYS A 106 14.06 3.69 -12.12
CA LYS A 106 14.83 2.96 -11.11
C LYS A 106 14.63 1.46 -11.17
N LEU A 107 13.49 1.02 -11.71
CA LEU A 107 13.17 -0.39 -11.86
C LEU A 107 13.99 -1.01 -13.00
N ASP A 108 14.53 -2.20 -12.74
CA ASP A 108 15.06 -3.05 -13.78
C ASP A 108 13.92 -3.76 -14.51
N TRP A 109 13.48 -3.18 -15.61
CA TRP A 109 12.38 -3.71 -16.42
C TRP A 109 12.68 -5.06 -17.08
N ASN A 110 13.94 -5.52 -17.07
CA ASN A 110 14.28 -6.83 -17.59
C ASN A 110 13.97 -7.94 -16.58
N SER A 111 13.90 -7.60 -15.28
CA SER A 111 13.54 -8.53 -14.23
C SER A 111 12.02 -8.61 -13.98
N VAL A 112 11.25 -7.60 -14.42
CA VAL A 112 9.80 -7.57 -14.21
C VAL A 112 9.08 -8.32 -15.31
N ASP A 113 8.34 -9.35 -14.96
CA ASP A 113 7.57 -10.17 -15.90
C ASP A 113 6.09 -9.83 -15.90
N GLN A 114 5.55 -9.46 -14.75
CA GLN A 114 4.13 -9.20 -14.59
C GLN A 114 3.86 -7.87 -13.88
N LEU A 115 2.84 -7.16 -14.39
CA LEU A 115 2.29 -5.94 -13.83
C LEU A 115 0.85 -6.18 -13.39
N VAL A 116 0.55 -6.01 -12.10
CA VAL A 116 -0.79 -6.15 -11.55
C VAL A 116 -1.35 -4.79 -11.16
N ILE A 117 -2.50 -4.44 -11.72
CA ILE A 117 -3.22 -3.19 -11.44
C ILE A 117 -4.24 -3.46 -10.33
N CYS A 118 -3.95 -3.01 -9.11
CA CYS A 118 -4.72 -3.39 -7.93
C CYS A 118 -5.94 -2.49 -7.66
N ASP A 119 -5.98 -1.28 -8.23
CA ASP A 119 -7.10 -0.36 -8.08
C ASP A 119 -7.39 0.45 -9.35
N SER A 120 -8.58 1.06 -9.42
CA SER A 120 -9.01 1.86 -10.58
C SER A 120 -8.16 3.11 -10.82
N HIS A 121 -7.56 3.67 -9.78
CA HIS A 121 -6.72 4.87 -9.89
C HIS A 121 -5.34 4.53 -10.48
N ALA A 122 -4.95 3.26 -10.40
CA ALA A 122 -3.72 2.72 -10.98
C ALA A 122 -3.83 2.44 -12.49
N ILE A 123 -5.05 2.35 -13.04
CA ILE A 123 -5.28 2.02 -14.46
C ILE A 123 -4.50 2.91 -15.42
N PRO A 124 -4.49 4.26 -15.29
CA PRO A 124 -3.74 5.12 -16.20
C PRO A 124 -2.23 4.84 -16.16
N ILE A 125 -1.69 4.55 -14.98
CA ILE A 125 -0.26 4.20 -14.83
C ILE A 125 0.01 2.86 -15.50
N GLY A 126 -0.81 1.84 -15.21
CA GLY A 126 -0.70 0.51 -15.81
C GLY A 126 -0.77 0.56 -17.35
N TRP A 127 -1.69 1.35 -17.91
CA TRP A 127 -1.80 1.54 -19.37
C TRP A 127 -0.53 2.13 -19.98
N HIS A 128 0.03 3.17 -19.34
CA HIS A 128 1.26 3.78 -19.82
C HIS A 128 2.46 2.83 -19.73
N LEU A 129 2.52 2.03 -18.66
CA LEU A 129 3.58 1.03 -18.49
C LEU A 129 3.45 -0.10 -19.50
N ALA A 130 2.25 -0.65 -19.71
CA ALA A 130 1.96 -1.67 -20.71
C ALA A 130 2.39 -1.23 -22.13
N LYS A 131 2.03 0.01 -22.49
CA LYS A 131 2.41 0.58 -23.80
C LYS A 131 3.93 0.74 -23.95
N ARG A 132 4.64 1.01 -22.86
CA ARG A 132 6.09 1.24 -22.88
C ARG A 132 6.88 -0.05 -22.80
N HIS A 133 6.32 -1.06 -22.15
CA HIS A 133 6.94 -2.37 -21.94
C HIS A 133 6.02 -3.49 -22.43
N PRO A 134 5.90 -3.70 -23.74
CA PRO A 134 4.94 -4.65 -24.33
C PRO A 134 5.22 -6.12 -23.98
N ARG A 135 6.36 -6.41 -23.37
CA ARG A 135 6.70 -7.76 -22.89
C ARG A 135 6.05 -8.11 -21.56
N LEU A 136 5.57 -7.11 -20.82
CA LEU A 136 4.94 -7.33 -19.53
C LEU A 136 3.57 -7.99 -19.70
N THR A 137 3.31 -9.00 -18.93
CA THR A 137 1.94 -9.49 -18.73
C THR A 137 1.22 -8.54 -17.80
N VAL A 138 0.16 -7.89 -18.29
CA VAL A 138 -0.59 -6.89 -17.52
C VAL A 138 -1.99 -7.39 -17.21
N GLY A 139 -2.37 -7.37 -15.95
CA GLY A 139 -3.69 -7.82 -15.49
C GLY A 139 -4.18 -7.03 -14.27
N PHE A 140 -5.45 -7.25 -13.92
CA PHE A 140 -6.05 -6.73 -12.68
C PHE A 140 -5.90 -7.70 -11.52
N GLU A 141 -5.48 -8.92 -11.81
CA GLU A 141 -5.19 -9.98 -10.86
C GLU A 141 -3.87 -10.65 -11.25
N LEU A 142 -3.21 -11.23 -10.26
CA LEU A 142 -2.00 -12.00 -10.47
C LEU A 142 -2.34 -13.28 -11.25
N ASP A 143 -1.69 -13.47 -12.40
CA ASP A 143 -1.63 -14.82 -12.97
C ASP A 143 -0.69 -15.67 -12.13
N ARG A 144 -1.26 -16.60 -11.38
CA ARG A 144 -0.53 -17.48 -10.47
C ARG A 144 0.10 -18.67 -11.16
N ALA A 145 -0.33 -19.00 -12.37
CA ALA A 145 0.11 -20.21 -13.08
C ALA A 145 1.64 -20.30 -13.23
N PRO A 146 2.36 -19.22 -13.65
CA PRO A 146 3.81 -19.28 -13.79
C PRO A 146 4.55 -19.52 -12.46
N TYR A 147 3.96 -19.11 -11.35
CA TYR A 147 4.56 -19.17 -10.02
C TYR A 147 4.14 -20.40 -9.21
N ALA A 148 3.05 -21.08 -9.60
CA ALA A 148 2.50 -22.20 -8.85
C ALA A 148 3.47 -23.38 -8.77
N ALA A 149 4.29 -23.59 -9.80
CA ALA A 149 5.29 -24.66 -9.86
C ALA A 149 6.58 -24.35 -9.08
N LEU A 150 6.77 -23.10 -8.62
CA LEU A 150 7.96 -22.74 -7.86
C LEU A 150 7.89 -23.34 -6.43
N PRO A 151 9.02 -23.87 -5.91
CA PRO A 151 9.04 -24.38 -4.56
C PRO A 151 8.74 -23.26 -3.56
N VAL A 152 7.90 -23.56 -2.57
CA VAL A 152 7.70 -22.67 -1.42
C VAL A 152 8.94 -22.78 -0.54
N ALA A 153 9.61 -21.65 -0.30
CA ALA A 153 10.77 -21.61 0.60
C ALA A 153 10.34 -22.06 2.00
N ALA A 154 10.96 -23.14 2.48
CA ALA A 154 10.60 -23.79 3.75
C ALA A 154 10.88 -22.93 5.00
N ASP A 155 11.59 -21.81 4.85
CA ASP A 155 12.05 -20.95 5.95
C ASP A 155 11.08 -19.84 6.34
N ARG A 156 9.79 -20.10 6.31
CA ARG A 156 8.86 -19.29 7.04
C ARG A 156 8.46 -20.02 8.32
N GLU A 157 9.27 -19.93 9.35
CA GLU A 157 8.68 -19.99 10.69
C GLU A 157 7.54 -18.95 10.72
N PRO A 158 6.31 -19.38 11.00
CA PRO A 158 5.27 -18.41 11.26
C PRO A 158 5.82 -17.55 12.39
N VAL A 159 5.96 -16.24 12.16
CA VAL A 159 6.11 -15.29 13.25
C VAL A 159 4.84 -15.46 14.06
N LEU A 160 4.90 -16.35 15.04
CA LEU A 160 3.91 -16.44 16.09
C LEU A 160 3.95 -15.06 16.73
N THR A 161 3.05 -14.20 16.27
CA THR A 161 2.72 -12.99 17.00
C THR A 161 2.28 -13.52 18.34
N THR A 162 3.21 -13.50 19.31
CA THR A 162 2.91 -13.78 20.69
C THR A 162 1.89 -12.71 21.06
N ALA A 163 0.63 -13.07 20.90
CA ALA A 163 -0.45 -12.28 21.46
C ALA A 163 -0.09 -12.17 22.92
N THR A 164 0.37 -11.00 23.32
CA THR A 164 0.62 -10.67 24.72
C THR A 164 -0.68 -10.98 25.42
N ALA A 165 -0.70 -12.10 26.12
CA ALA A 165 -1.84 -12.52 26.90
C ALA A 165 -2.11 -11.36 27.85
N THR A 166 -3.21 -10.66 27.63
CA THR A 166 -3.71 -9.65 28.55
C THR A 166 -3.82 -10.36 29.88
N PRO A 167 -3.10 -9.93 30.92
CA PRO A 167 -3.21 -10.58 32.22
C PRO A 167 -4.67 -10.49 32.69
N ALA A 168 -5.23 -11.62 33.03
CA ALA A 168 -6.60 -11.73 33.52
C ALA A 168 -6.81 -10.73 34.66
N PRO A 169 -7.94 -10.01 34.70
CA PRO A 169 -8.23 -9.07 35.74
C PRO A 169 -8.22 -9.83 37.09
N ARG A 170 -7.42 -9.35 38.05
CA ARG A 170 -7.40 -9.90 39.40
C ARG A 170 -8.81 -9.82 39.98
N PRO A 171 -9.32 -10.91 40.62
CA PRO A 171 -10.57 -10.85 41.31
C PRO A 171 -10.45 -9.83 42.46
N LEU A 172 -11.34 -8.85 42.47
CA LEU A 172 -11.48 -7.93 43.59
C LEU A 172 -11.92 -8.75 44.81
N THR A 173 -11.01 -8.96 45.75
CA THR A 173 -11.35 -9.46 47.08
C THR A 173 -12.18 -8.38 47.77
N SER A 174 -13.50 -8.60 47.84
CA SER A 174 -14.40 -7.81 48.65
C SER A 174 -14.10 -8.13 50.10
N THR A 175 -13.48 -7.19 50.82
CA THR A 175 -13.39 -7.19 52.25
C THR A 175 -14.79 -6.89 52.81
N PRO A 176 -15.39 -7.74 53.63
CA PRO A 176 -16.64 -7.41 54.30
C PRO A 176 -16.35 -6.33 55.34
N ALA A 177 -17.02 -5.18 55.16
CA ALA A 177 -17.04 -4.14 56.21
C ALA A 177 -17.74 -4.68 57.42
N GLY A 178 -17.01 -4.78 58.54
CA GLY A 178 -17.57 -5.08 59.86
C GLY A 178 -18.53 -3.96 60.27
N ILE A 179 -19.76 -4.35 60.59
CA ILE A 179 -20.73 -3.48 61.18
C ILE A 179 -20.45 -3.55 62.72
N ASP A 180 -19.86 -2.49 63.29
CA ASP A 180 -19.80 -2.27 64.70
C ASP A 180 -21.19 -1.80 65.14
N VAL A 181 -21.89 -2.69 65.85
CA VAL A 181 -23.08 -2.37 66.61
C VAL A 181 -22.60 -1.80 67.92
N VAL A 182 -22.81 -0.51 68.11
CA VAL A 182 -22.67 0.14 69.45
C VAL A 182 -24.02 0.15 70.07
N ASP A 183 -24.15 -0.69 71.17
CA ASP A 183 -25.20 -0.59 72.15
C ASP A 183 -24.90 0.58 73.11
N GLY A 184 -25.94 1.41 73.35
CA GLY A 184 -25.91 2.47 74.34
C GLY A 184 -27.12 3.37 74.27
#